data_1f128df89503bbca75ce993fa65db38d
#
_entry.id   1f128df89503bbca75ce993fa65db38d
#
_cell.length_a   1.000
_cell.length_b   1.000
_cell.length_c   1.000
_cell.angle_alpha   90.00
_cell.angle_beta   90.00
_cell.angle_gamma   90.00
#
_symmetry.space_group_name_H-M   'P 1'
#
loop_
_entity.id
_entity.type
_entity.pdbx_description
1 polymer ?
#
loop_
_entity_poly.entity_id
_entity_poly.type
_entity_poly.pdbx_seq_one_letter_code
_entity_poly.pdbx_strand_id
1 'polypeptide(L)'
;MARGESEKTEKITINLGLVDLGQIDLLVQEGFYTNRTDFIRTAIRTQLAARGEALDQTAARRTLTLGSSHYTRRDLEEIRDAGQMIHIRVLGLASIAADVPPQLALATIASVEVLGAFRAPIAVKAALAPRTA
;
A
#
# COMPACT_ATOMS: atom_id res chain seq x y z
N MET A 1 -18.31 -2.68 6.47
CA MET A 1 -17.66 -3.75 7.20
C MET A 1 -16.26 -3.37 7.61
N ALA A 2 -15.96 -3.49 8.88
CA ALA A 2 -14.64 -3.16 9.43
C ALA A 2 -13.50 -3.98 8.79
N ARG A 3 -13.80 -5.20 8.37
CA ARG A 3 -12.83 -6.10 7.76
C ARG A 3 -12.21 -5.53 6.47
N GLY A 4 -13.02 -4.93 5.58
CA GLY A 4 -12.52 -4.32 4.36
C GLY A 4 -11.63 -3.12 4.62
N GLU A 5 -11.97 -2.30 5.62
CA GLU A 5 -11.15 -1.16 6.03
C GLU A 5 -9.84 -1.61 6.67
N SER A 6 -9.88 -2.65 7.53
CA SER A 6 -8.68 -3.20 8.16
C SER A 6 -7.69 -3.73 7.13
N GLU A 7 -8.17 -4.35 6.06
CA GLU A 7 -7.33 -4.88 5.00
C GLU A 7 -6.65 -3.77 4.19
N LYS A 8 -7.23 -2.57 4.15
CA LYS A 8 -6.70 -1.41 3.41
C LYS A 8 -5.81 -0.51 4.26
N THR A 9 -5.62 -0.83 5.52
CA THR A 9 -4.76 -0.07 6.42
C THR A 9 -3.65 -0.92 6.97
N GLU A 10 -2.58 -0.28 7.38
CA GLU A 10 -1.46 -0.95 8.02
C GLU A 10 -1.10 -0.20 9.29
N LYS A 11 -0.84 -0.96 10.36
CA LYS A 11 -0.43 -0.38 11.63
C LYS A 11 1.05 -0.05 11.57
N ILE A 12 1.38 1.20 11.88
CA ILE A 12 2.78 1.63 12.07
C ILE A 12 2.94 2.14 13.49
N THR A 13 4.15 2.07 14.01
CA THR A 13 4.49 2.56 15.35
C THR A 13 5.62 3.57 15.23
N ILE A 14 5.44 4.74 15.83
CA ILE A 14 6.46 5.77 15.88
C ILE A 14 6.61 6.28 17.31
N ASN A 15 7.81 6.74 17.65
CA ASN A 15 8.08 7.41 18.91
C ASN A 15 8.09 8.92 18.69
N LEU A 16 7.36 9.66 19.50
CA LEU A 16 7.33 11.12 19.44
C LEU A 16 8.07 11.71 20.65
N GLY A 17 8.69 12.89 20.46
CA GLY A 17 9.22 13.65 21.56
C GLY A 17 8.11 14.05 22.54
N LEU A 18 8.45 14.13 23.83
CA LEU A 18 7.47 14.44 24.86
C LEU A 18 6.89 15.84 24.72
N VAL A 19 7.68 16.81 24.26
CA VAL A 19 7.21 18.18 24.02
C VAL A 19 6.20 18.21 22.89
N ASP A 20 6.48 17.50 21.80
CA ASP A 20 5.54 17.39 20.67
C ASP A 20 4.24 16.77 21.13
N LEU A 21 4.32 15.68 21.89
CA LEU A 21 3.14 14.99 22.39
C LEU A 21 2.31 15.88 23.31
N GLY A 22 2.97 16.63 24.20
CA GLY A 22 2.29 17.58 25.09
C GLY A 22 1.57 18.69 24.32
N GLN A 23 2.18 19.20 23.27
CA GLN A 23 1.56 20.22 22.41
C GLN A 23 0.34 19.67 21.68
N ILE A 24 0.40 18.43 21.21
CA ILE A 24 -0.75 17.75 20.61
C ILE A 24 -1.87 17.63 21.62
N ASP A 25 -1.56 17.19 22.84
CA ASP A 25 -2.55 17.03 23.90
C ASP A 25 -3.21 18.36 24.26
N LEU A 26 -2.45 19.44 24.27
CA LEU A 26 -3.02 20.77 24.51
C LEU A 26 -4.02 21.17 23.42
N LEU A 27 -3.69 20.93 22.16
CA LEU A 27 -4.59 21.21 21.04
C LEU A 27 -5.87 20.38 21.11
N VAL A 28 -5.78 19.13 21.56
CA VAL A 28 -6.94 18.29 21.78
C VAL A 28 -7.81 18.85 22.90
N GLN A 29 -7.20 19.22 24.02
CA GLN A 29 -7.94 19.80 25.16
C GLN A 29 -8.67 21.09 24.78
N GLU A 30 -8.04 21.91 23.94
CA GLU A 30 -8.64 23.18 23.51
C GLU A 30 -9.63 23.04 22.35
N GLY A 31 -9.90 21.83 21.90
CA GLY A 31 -10.93 21.54 20.92
C GLY A 31 -10.51 21.72 19.46
N PHE A 32 -9.21 21.89 19.17
CA PHE A 32 -8.74 21.99 17.78
C PHE A 32 -8.82 20.64 17.05
N TYR A 33 -8.66 19.54 17.80
CA TYR A 33 -8.74 18.17 17.27
C TYR A 33 -9.51 17.30 18.26
N THR A 34 -10.13 16.25 17.75
CA THR A 34 -10.95 15.34 18.55
C THR A 34 -10.11 14.48 19.50
N ASN A 35 -8.94 14.02 19.02
CA ASN A 35 -8.02 13.17 19.77
C ASN A 35 -6.64 13.20 19.08
N ARG A 36 -5.68 12.48 19.66
CA ARG A 36 -4.32 12.37 19.10
C ARG A 36 -4.32 11.84 17.68
N THR A 37 -5.10 10.81 17.43
CA THR A 37 -5.16 10.19 16.10
C THR A 37 -5.68 11.16 15.06
N ASP A 38 -6.69 11.97 15.39
CA ASP A 38 -7.21 13.00 14.51
C ASP A 38 -6.12 14.01 14.12
N PHE A 39 -5.36 14.51 15.11
CA PHE A 39 -4.24 15.39 14.84
C PHE A 39 -3.23 14.75 13.90
N ILE A 40 -2.81 13.52 14.21
CA ILE A 40 -1.77 12.81 13.46
C ILE A 40 -2.21 12.57 12.01
N ARG A 41 -3.44 12.09 11.81
CA ARG A 41 -3.95 11.86 10.45
C ARG A 41 -4.08 13.15 9.65
N THR A 42 -4.54 14.22 10.29
CA THR A 42 -4.64 15.52 9.65
C THR A 42 -3.26 16.04 9.25
N ALA A 43 -2.29 15.92 10.14
CA ALA A 43 -0.90 16.33 9.87
C ALA A 43 -0.31 15.55 8.68
N ILE A 44 -0.54 14.25 8.62
CA ILE A 44 -0.08 13.40 7.52
C ILE A 44 -0.70 13.84 6.19
N ARG A 45 -2.02 14.02 6.16
CA ARG A 45 -2.73 14.44 4.95
C ARG A 45 -2.28 15.82 4.48
N THR A 46 -2.08 16.75 5.42
CA THR A 46 -1.60 18.09 5.12
C THR A 46 -0.21 18.04 4.48
N GLN A 47 0.69 17.25 5.06
CA GLN A 47 2.04 17.13 4.55
C GLN A 47 2.08 16.44 3.19
N LEU A 48 1.29 15.40 2.98
CA LEU A 48 1.18 14.73 1.68
C LEU A 48 0.60 15.66 0.62
N ALA A 49 -0.40 16.44 0.96
CA ALA A 49 -0.99 17.42 0.05
C ALA A 49 0.02 18.48 -0.37
N ALA A 50 0.88 18.91 0.56
CA ALA A 50 1.95 19.89 0.27
C ALA A 50 2.98 19.34 -0.74
N ARG A 51 3.11 18.03 -0.86
CA ARG A 51 4.00 17.36 -1.80
C ARG A 51 3.24 16.72 -2.98
N GLY A 52 1.96 17.04 -3.14
CA GLY A 52 1.08 16.38 -4.12
C GLY A 52 1.61 16.43 -5.54
N GLU A 53 2.11 17.59 -5.99
CA GLU A 53 2.64 17.74 -7.34
C GLU A 53 3.89 16.87 -7.55
N ALA A 54 4.81 16.87 -6.59
CA ALA A 54 6.01 16.05 -6.66
C ALA A 54 5.66 14.55 -6.66
N LEU A 55 4.67 14.14 -5.88
CA LEU A 55 4.20 12.77 -5.85
C LEU A 55 3.61 12.34 -7.19
N ASP A 56 2.75 13.17 -7.78
CA ASP A 56 2.12 12.88 -9.07
C ASP A 56 3.15 12.75 -10.17
N GLN A 57 4.11 13.68 -10.23
CA GLN A 57 5.18 13.65 -11.23
C GLN A 57 6.07 12.41 -11.08
N THR A 58 6.45 12.09 -9.85
CA THR A 58 7.31 10.93 -9.58
C THR A 58 6.58 9.62 -9.88
N ALA A 59 5.32 9.50 -9.49
CA ALA A 59 4.52 8.31 -9.78
C ALA A 59 4.37 8.10 -11.29
N ALA A 60 4.11 9.17 -12.04
CA ALA A 60 4.00 9.10 -13.50
C ALA A 60 5.33 8.68 -14.13
N ARG A 61 6.45 9.28 -13.72
CA ARG A 61 7.77 8.95 -14.24
C ARG A 61 8.17 7.50 -13.97
N ARG A 62 7.80 6.97 -12.81
CA ARG A 62 8.10 5.60 -12.41
C ARG A 62 7.02 4.61 -12.85
N THR A 63 5.99 5.06 -13.52
CA THR A 63 4.86 4.24 -13.99
C THR A 63 4.17 3.51 -12.84
N LEU A 64 4.05 4.16 -11.69
CA LEU A 64 3.35 3.63 -10.52
C LEU A 64 1.85 3.96 -10.62
N THR A 65 1.02 2.98 -10.31
CA THR A 65 -0.43 3.15 -10.28
C THR A 65 -0.86 3.48 -8.85
N LEU A 66 -1.46 4.64 -8.65
CA LEU A 66 -1.96 5.06 -7.35
C LEU A 66 -3.24 4.32 -7.01
N GLY A 67 -3.32 3.73 -5.83
CA GLY A 67 -4.52 3.10 -5.31
C GLY A 67 -4.34 1.64 -4.94
N SER A 68 -5.39 0.85 -5.15
CA SER A 68 -5.40 -0.57 -4.80
C SER A 68 -5.59 -1.42 -6.05
N SER A 69 -4.78 -2.46 -6.18
CA SER A 69 -4.88 -3.45 -7.24
C SER A 69 -5.00 -4.84 -6.63
N HIS A 70 -5.98 -5.60 -7.07
CA HIS A 70 -6.18 -6.96 -6.58
C HIS A 70 -6.20 -7.93 -7.76
N TYR A 71 -5.42 -9.01 -7.64
CA TYR A 71 -5.28 -10.02 -8.68
C TYR A 71 -5.88 -11.34 -8.20
N THR A 72 -6.95 -11.77 -8.86
CA THR A 72 -7.58 -13.05 -8.56
C THR A 72 -6.88 -14.19 -9.31
N ARG A 73 -7.13 -15.41 -8.89
CA ARG A 73 -6.63 -16.59 -9.61
C ARG A 73 -7.08 -16.57 -11.06
N ARG A 74 -8.35 -16.23 -11.31
CA ARG A 74 -8.90 -16.15 -12.65
C ARG A 74 -8.18 -15.10 -13.49
N ASP A 75 -7.91 -13.93 -12.94
CA ASP A 75 -7.17 -12.88 -13.66
C ASP A 75 -5.81 -13.40 -14.13
N LEU A 76 -5.08 -14.07 -13.25
CA LEU A 76 -3.75 -14.59 -13.57
C LEU A 76 -3.82 -15.77 -14.54
N GLU A 77 -4.83 -16.62 -14.43
CA GLU A 77 -5.04 -17.70 -15.40
C GLU A 77 -5.29 -17.18 -16.82
N GLU A 78 -6.08 -16.12 -16.93
CA GLU A 78 -6.33 -15.47 -18.23
C GLU A 78 -5.05 -14.87 -18.81
N ILE A 79 -4.21 -14.25 -17.99
CA ILE A 79 -2.93 -13.69 -18.41
C ILE A 79 -1.99 -14.81 -18.89
N ARG A 80 -1.92 -15.91 -18.13
CA ARG A 80 -1.12 -17.09 -18.52
C ARG A 80 -1.59 -17.66 -19.84
N ASP A 81 -2.90 -17.84 -20.01
CA ASP A 81 -3.47 -18.47 -21.21
C ASP A 81 -3.27 -17.58 -22.45
N ALA A 82 -3.18 -16.28 -22.24
CA ALA A 82 -2.84 -15.34 -23.32
C ALA A 82 -1.33 -15.28 -23.64
N GLY A 83 -0.52 -16.02 -22.91
CA GLY A 83 0.93 -16.04 -23.10
C GLY A 83 1.61 -14.73 -22.68
N GLN A 84 1.00 -13.99 -21.77
CA GLN A 84 1.47 -12.68 -21.36
C GLN A 84 2.05 -12.72 -19.94
N MET A 85 2.79 -11.67 -19.60
CA MET A 85 3.25 -11.43 -18.23
C MET A 85 2.97 -9.97 -17.89
N ILE A 86 2.79 -9.70 -16.59
CA ILE A 86 2.51 -8.36 -16.10
C ILE A 86 3.62 -7.89 -15.16
N HIS A 87 3.73 -6.57 -15.06
CA HIS A 87 4.56 -5.89 -14.07
C HIS A 87 3.63 -5.23 -13.07
N ILE A 88 3.76 -5.59 -11.80
CA ILE A 88 2.98 -4.97 -10.74
C ILE A 88 3.75 -3.75 -10.26
N ARG A 89 3.18 -2.56 -10.46
CA ARG A 89 3.77 -1.28 -10.09
C ARG A 89 2.71 -0.42 -9.42
N VAL A 90 2.69 -0.46 -8.09
CA VAL A 90 1.59 0.14 -7.32
C VAL A 90 2.13 1.06 -6.23
N LEU A 91 1.50 2.22 -6.12
CA LEU A 91 1.66 3.14 -5.02
C LEU A 91 0.39 3.05 -4.17
N GLY A 92 0.41 2.22 -3.14
CA GLY A 92 -0.72 1.92 -2.28
C GLY A 92 -0.79 0.46 -1.86
N LEU A 93 -1.79 -0.27 -2.33
CA LEU A 93 -1.98 -1.68 -1.99
C LEU A 93 -2.04 -2.54 -3.23
N ALA A 94 -1.18 -3.54 -3.30
CA ALA A 94 -1.31 -4.63 -4.26
C ALA A 94 -1.58 -5.92 -3.50
N SER A 95 -2.55 -6.71 -3.96
CA SER A 95 -2.90 -7.96 -3.31
C SER A 95 -3.12 -9.08 -4.31
N ILE A 96 -2.73 -10.28 -3.93
CA ILE A 96 -2.93 -11.50 -4.71
C ILE A 96 -3.81 -12.43 -3.90
N ALA A 97 -4.83 -12.99 -4.53
CA ALA A 97 -5.81 -13.84 -3.87
C ALA A 97 -5.16 -15.07 -3.21
N ALA A 98 -5.78 -15.53 -2.14
CA ALA A 98 -5.24 -16.61 -1.30
C ALA A 98 -5.12 -17.96 -2.03
N ASP A 99 -5.91 -18.18 -3.08
CA ASP A 99 -5.94 -19.43 -3.84
C ASP A 99 -4.99 -19.46 -5.05
N VAL A 100 -4.16 -18.43 -5.22
CA VAL A 100 -3.17 -18.38 -6.30
C VAL A 100 -1.96 -19.24 -5.92
N PRO A 101 -1.62 -20.27 -6.72
CA PRO A 101 -0.43 -21.06 -6.46
C PRO A 101 0.84 -20.34 -6.95
N PRO A 102 2.01 -20.66 -6.36
CA PRO A 102 3.27 -20.04 -6.74
C PRO A 102 3.62 -20.19 -8.23
N GLN A 103 3.29 -21.32 -8.83
CA GLN A 103 3.58 -21.57 -10.24
C GLN A 103 2.83 -20.60 -11.15
N LEU A 104 1.56 -20.32 -10.82
CA LEU A 104 0.75 -19.38 -11.58
C LEU A 104 1.31 -17.95 -11.44
N ALA A 105 1.72 -17.57 -10.24
CA ALA A 105 2.34 -16.28 -10.02
C ALA A 105 3.63 -16.12 -10.82
N LEU A 106 4.50 -17.13 -10.81
CA LEU A 106 5.76 -17.11 -11.57
C LEU A 106 5.53 -17.08 -13.07
N ALA A 107 4.46 -17.70 -13.56
CA ALA A 107 4.15 -17.74 -14.98
C ALA A 107 3.59 -16.42 -15.50
N THR A 108 3.09 -15.54 -14.62
CA THR A 108 2.32 -14.35 -15.04
C THR A 108 2.90 -13.03 -14.53
N ILE A 109 3.68 -13.04 -13.45
CA ILE A 109 4.18 -11.81 -12.83
C ILE A 109 5.69 -11.69 -13.06
N ALA A 110 6.07 -10.77 -13.92
CA ALA A 110 7.47 -10.56 -14.29
C ALA A 110 8.22 -9.76 -13.24
N SER A 111 7.57 -8.80 -12.61
CA SER A 111 8.19 -7.96 -11.57
C SER A 111 7.14 -7.39 -10.62
N VAL A 112 7.59 -7.08 -9.40
CA VAL A 112 6.75 -6.47 -8.36
C VAL A 112 7.49 -5.25 -7.80
N GLU A 113 6.87 -4.09 -7.90
CA GLU A 113 7.30 -2.86 -7.23
C GLU A 113 6.08 -2.25 -6.54
N VAL A 114 6.04 -2.35 -5.22
CA VAL A 114 4.92 -1.83 -4.43
C VAL A 114 5.45 -0.94 -3.32
N LEU A 115 4.97 0.28 -3.29
CA LEU A 115 5.18 1.22 -2.20
C LEU A 115 3.87 1.31 -1.42
N GLY A 116 3.91 0.95 -0.16
CA GLY A 116 2.75 0.76 0.68
C GLY A 116 2.70 -0.67 1.20
N ALA A 117 1.72 -1.45 0.77
CA ALA A 117 1.59 -2.84 1.22
C ALA A 117 1.41 -3.80 0.04
N PHE A 118 2.17 -4.89 0.06
CA PHE A 118 1.99 -6.01 -0.85
C PHE A 118 1.52 -7.22 -0.05
N ARG A 119 0.31 -7.67 -0.32
CA ARG A 119 -0.32 -8.79 0.38
C ARG A 119 -0.55 -9.95 -0.57
N ALA A 120 0.04 -11.09 -0.24
CA ALA A 120 -0.06 -12.30 -1.04
C ALA A 120 0.15 -13.51 -0.14
N PRO A 121 -0.23 -14.72 -0.58
CA PRO A 121 0.13 -15.95 0.13
C PRO A 121 1.64 -16.01 0.36
N ILE A 122 2.05 -16.55 1.50
CA ILE A 122 3.47 -16.62 1.89
C ILE A 122 4.30 -17.32 0.80
N ALA A 123 3.79 -18.40 0.24
CA ALA A 123 4.49 -19.15 -0.81
C ALA A 123 4.64 -18.32 -2.10
N VAL A 124 3.65 -17.49 -2.43
CA VAL A 124 3.71 -16.59 -3.59
C VAL A 124 4.72 -15.48 -3.35
N LYS A 125 4.72 -14.87 -2.19
CA LYS A 125 5.73 -13.86 -1.83
C LYS A 125 7.14 -14.43 -1.92
N ALA A 126 7.34 -15.63 -1.39
CA ALA A 126 8.66 -16.30 -1.45
C ALA A 126 9.08 -16.56 -2.89
N ALA A 127 8.17 -17.03 -3.73
CA ALA A 127 8.46 -17.32 -5.13
C ALA A 127 8.78 -16.03 -5.91
N LEU A 128 8.12 -14.93 -5.61
CA LEU A 128 8.30 -13.63 -6.29
C LEU A 128 9.42 -12.79 -5.70
N ALA A 129 10.04 -13.19 -4.58
CA ALA A 129 11.07 -12.40 -3.91
C ALA A 129 12.20 -11.94 -4.85
N PRO A 130 12.77 -12.81 -5.73
CA PRO A 130 13.81 -12.37 -6.67
C PRO A 130 13.33 -11.34 -7.70
N ARG A 131 12.03 -11.22 -7.89
CA ARG A 131 11.41 -10.28 -8.86
C ARG A 131 10.85 -9.04 -8.19
N THR A 132 10.97 -8.95 -6.87
CA THR A 132 10.43 -7.84 -6.07
C THR A 132 11.52 -6.81 -5.80
N ALA A 133 11.24 -5.57 -6.15
CA ALA A 133 12.12 -4.45 -5.88
C ALA A 133 11.90 -3.92 -4.45
#